data_4a40a3a19546c20de6ee3df11378c59c
#
_entry.id   4a40a3a19546c20de6ee3df11378c59c
#
_cell.length_a   1.000
_cell.length_b   1.000
_cell.length_c   1.000
_cell.angle_alpha   90.00
_cell.angle_beta   90.00
_cell.angle_gamma   90.00
#
_symmetry.space_group_name_H-M   'P 1'
#
loop_
_entity.id
_entity.type
_entity.pdbx_description
1 polymer ?
#
loop_
_entity_poly.entity_id
_entity_poly.type
_entity_poly.pdbx_seq_one_letter_code
_entity_poly.pdbx_strand_id
1 'polypeptide(L)'
;MAEEYNYKDEILSSRVGFLGGSDGAMLAKIAGLGYVPTSCNERLAICKGIYTKEDYFVTEAMALGDKIENQIYDMLHSQDERWQSNPRIESKKYKCKNVGLLAHPDFVLVDEDKKIVTFIECKATNKTIKEARRNYINQLYIESVLGKEYTNNIGKAWKFNLKLCHYNTDG
;
A
#
# COMPACT_ATOMS: atom_id res chain seq x y z
N MET A 1 4.30 4.71 25.46
CA MET A 1 2.83 5.03 25.46
C MET A 1 2.49 6.28 24.67
N ALA A 2 3.16 7.41 24.80
CA ALA A 2 2.83 8.63 24.05
C ALA A 2 3.17 8.53 22.55
N GLU A 3 4.29 7.89 22.17
CA GLU A 3 4.70 7.70 20.77
C GLU A 3 3.79 6.73 20.02
N GLU A 4 3.37 5.63 20.66
CA GLU A 4 2.43 4.66 20.09
C GLU A 4 1.04 5.26 19.87
N TYR A 5 0.64 6.19 20.74
CA TYR A 5 -0.65 6.88 20.64
C TYR A 5 -0.69 7.87 19.47
N ASN A 6 0.43 8.51 19.15
CA ASN A 6 0.55 9.45 18.03
C ASN A 6 0.56 8.71 16.67
N TYR A 7 1.21 7.55 16.60
CA TYR A 7 1.30 6.73 15.40
C TYR A 7 -0.07 6.22 14.92
N LYS A 8 -0.93 5.77 15.87
CA LYS A 8 -2.30 5.32 15.53
C LYS A 8 -3.15 6.43 14.91
N ASP A 9 -3.08 7.64 15.46
CA ASP A 9 -3.80 8.80 14.90
C ASP A 9 -3.29 9.16 13.50
N GLU A 10 -2.01 9.08 13.28
CA GLU A 10 -1.40 9.40 12.00
C GLU A 10 -1.86 8.39 10.91
N ILE A 11 -1.87 7.09 11.21
CA ILE A 11 -2.36 6.07 10.29
C ILE A 11 -3.85 6.25 9.98
N LEU A 12 -4.68 6.43 11.00
CA LEU A 12 -6.12 6.59 10.79
C LEU A 12 -6.46 7.87 10.03
N SER A 13 -5.83 8.98 10.42
CA SER A 13 -6.03 10.27 9.74
C SER A 13 -5.55 10.26 8.29
N SER A 14 -4.48 9.55 7.97
CA SER A 14 -3.98 9.41 6.61
C SER A 14 -4.97 8.70 5.66
N ARG A 15 -5.90 7.92 6.22
CA ARG A 15 -6.93 7.18 5.49
C ARG A 15 -8.23 7.97 5.27
N VAL A 16 -8.37 9.14 5.89
CA VAL A 16 -9.56 9.98 5.72
C VAL A 16 -9.59 10.54 4.30
N GLY A 17 -10.72 10.37 3.63
CA GLY A 17 -10.90 10.79 2.24
C GLY A 17 -10.26 9.88 1.19
N PHE A 18 -9.63 8.76 1.60
CA PHE A 18 -8.93 7.87 0.67
C PHE A 18 -9.23 6.38 0.90
N LEU A 19 -9.21 5.63 -0.20
CA LEU A 19 -9.12 4.18 -0.23
C LEU A 19 -7.76 3.78 -0.80
N GLY A 20 -7.11 2.84 -0.16
CA GLY A 20 -5.72 2.46 -0.48
C GLY A 20 -5.61 1.16 -1.26
N GLY A 21 -4.37 0.78 -1.60
CA GLY A 21 -4.04 -0.50 -2.22
C GLY A 21 -4.57 -1.69 -1.41
N SER A 22 -4.40 -1.66 -0.08
CA SER A 22 -4.92 -2.68 0.85
C SER A 22 -6.45 -2.85 0.83
N ASP A 23 -7.19 -1.83 0.37
CA ASP A 23 -8.65 -1.90 0.22
C ASP A 23 -9.09 -2.59 -1.09
N GLY A 24 -8.15 -3.02 -1.93
CA GLY A 24 -8.43 -3.59 -3.24
C GLY A 24 -9.38 -4.78 -3.23
N ALA A 25 -9.25 -5.67 -2.25
CA ALA A 25 -10.15 -6.82 -2.09
C ALA A 25 -11.58 -6.38 -1.74
N MET A 26 -11.72 -5.37 -0.89
CA MET A 26 -13.00 -4.75 -0.54
C MET A 26 -13.65 -4.09 -1.76
N LEU A 27 -12.87 -3.32 -2.53
CA LEU A 27 -13.35 -2.66 -3.74
C LEU A 27 -13.80 -3.67 -4.80
N ALA A 28 -13.04 -4.74 -5.01
CA ALA A 28 -13.41 -5.82 -5.93
C ALA A 28 -14.71 -6.53 -5.48
N LYS A 29 -14.89 -6.76 -4.19
CA LYS A 29 -16.11 -7.33 -3.62
C LYS A 29 -17.31 -6.43 -3.85
N ILE A 30 -17.19 -5.13 -3.57
CA ILE A 30 -18.26 -4.14 -3.81
C ILE A 30 -18.63 -4.10 -5.30
N ALA A 31 -17.64 -4.07 -6.18
CA ALA A 31 -17.86 -4.03 -7.63
C ALA A 31 -18.58 -5.31 -8.13
N GLY A 32 -18.22 -6.48 -7.60
CA GLY A 32 -18.85 -7.74 -7.97
C GLY A 32 -20.27 -7.90 -7.45
N LEU A 33 -20.59 -7.32 -6.29
CA LEU A 33 -21.93 -7.42 -5.69
C LEU A 33 -22.88 -6.33 -6.18
N GLY A 34 -22.37 -5.19 -6.66
CA GLY A 34 -23.17 -4.01 -7.02
C GLY A 34 -23.76 -3.23 -5.81
N TYR A 35 -23.39 -3.60 -4.58
CA TYR A 35 -23.77 -2.91 -3.36
C TYR A 35 -22.65 -2.98 -2.32
N VAL A 36 -22.72 -2.14 -1.29
CA VAL A 36 -21.75 -2.11 -0.18
C VAL A 36 -22.18 -3.09 0.92
N PRO A 37 -21.45 -4.21 1.14
CA PRO A 37 -21.75 -5.12 2.24
C PRO A 37 -21.49 -4.48 3.60
N THR A 38 -22.23 -4.90 4.63
CA THR A 38 -22.06 -4.42 6.02
C THR A 38 -20.62 -4.61 6.53
N SER A 39 -19.95 -5.69 6.10
CA SER A 39 -18.54 -5.97 6.45
C SER A 39 -17.54 -4.90 5.94
N CYS A 40 -17.98 -3.96 5.10
CA CYS A 40 -17.14 -2.86 4.61
C CYS A 40 -17.38 -1.55 5.37
N ASN A 41 -18.40 -1.50 6.25
CA ASN A 41 -18.84 -0.26 6.88
C ASN A 41 -17.76 0.38 7.76
N GLU A 42 -17.03 -0.42 8.53
CA GLU A 42 -15.96 0.05 9.42
C GLU A 42 -14.88 0.78 8.60
N ARG A 43 -14.37 0.15 7.56
CA ARG A 43 -13.34 0.76 6.71
C ARG A 43 -13.84 2.01 5.98
N LEU A 44 -15.10 2.03 5.56
CA LEU A 44 -15.71 3.20 4.94
C LEU A 44 -16.00 4.32 5.97
N ALA A 45 -16.27 3.96 7.23
CA ALA A 45 -16.39 4.93 8.32
C ALA A 45 -15.04 5.65 8.56
N ILE A 46 -13.94 4.92 8.61
CA ILE A 46 -12.58 5.49 8.68
C ILE A 46 -12.33 6.44 7.50
N CYS A 47 -12.67 6.03 6.27
CA CYS A 47 -12.55 6.88 5.09
C CYS A 47 -13.37 8.19 5.20
N LYS A 48 -14.46 8.19 5.94
CA LYS A 48 -15.28 9.37 6.22
C LYS A 48 -14.83 10.18 7.44
N GLY A 49 -13.74 9.77 8.10
CA GLY A 49 -13.27 10.38 9.34
C GLY A 49 -14.07 9.99 10.59
N ILE A 50 -14.88 8.92 10.51
CA ILE A 50 -15.68 8.39 11.62
C ILE A 50 -14.92 7.17 12.18
N TYR A 51 -14.08 7.40 13.17
CA TYR A 51 -13.27 6.34 13.79
C TYR A 51 -12.89 6.74 15.23
N THR A 52 -12.49 5.73 16.02
CA THR A 52 -11.84 5.91 17.32
C THR A 52 -10.42 5.32 17.26
N LYS A 53 -9.57 5.69 18.24
CA LYS A 53 -8.20 5.15 18.31
C LYS A 53 -8.16 3.65 18.60
N GLU A 54 -9.24 3.10 19.17
CA GLU A 54 -9.39 1.68 19.44
C GLU A 54 -9.64 0.87 18.16
N ASP A 55 -10.01 1.52 17.05
CA ASP A 55 -10.23 0.88 15.74
C ASP A 55 -8.92 0.40 15.08
N TYR A 56 -7.77 0.65 15.69
CA TYR A 56 -6.47 0.23 15.16
C TYR A 56 -5.72 -0.69 16.13
N PHE A 57 -5.45 -1.91 15.68
CA PHE A 57 -4.67 -2.91 16.43
C PHE A 57 -3.44 -3.31 15.61
N VAL A 58 -2.26 -3.31 16.26
CA VAL A 58 -1.05 -3.91 15.71
C VAL A 58 -1.00 -5.38 16.16
N THR A 59 -1.03 -6.30 15.22
CA THR A 59 -0.85 -7.71 15.46
C THR A 59 0.64 -8.07 15.47
N GLU A 60 0.99 -9.21 16.09
CA GLU A 60 2.38 -9.74 16.02
C GLU A 60 2.85 -9.94 14.57
N ALA A 61 1.95 -10.38 13.69
CA ALA A 61 2.27 -10.53 12.27
C ALA A 61 2.57 -9.20 11.59
N MET A 62 1.87 -8.11 11.95
CA MET A 62 2.17 -6.77 11.45
C MET A 62 3.52 -6.28 11.97
N ALA A 63 3.80 -6.44 13.28
CA ALA A 63 5.09 -6.07 13.86
C ALA A 63 6.27 -6.84 13.25
N LEU A 64 6.07 -8.13 12.93
CA LEU A 64 7.06 -8.92 12.19
C LEU A 64 7.25 -8.39 10.75
N GLY A 65 6.16 -8.05 10.08
CA GLY A 65 6.19 -7.43 8.75
C GLY A 65 7.02 -6.16 8.75
N ASP A 66 6.70 -5.22 9.63
CA ASP A 66 7.41 -3.94 9.78
C ASP A 66 8.92 -4.15 10.04
N LYS A 67 9.28 -5.13 10.89
CA LYS A 67 10.69 -5.45 11.15
C LYS A 67 11.41 -5.95 9.89
N ILE A 68 10.78 -6.81 9.11
CA ILE A 68 11.32 -7.36 7.87
C ILE A 68 11.46 -6.25 6.82
N GLU A 69 10.45 -5.40 6.68
CA GLU A 69 10.47 -4.27 5.76
C GLU A 69 11.62 -3.30 6.09
N ASN A 70 11.84 -2.98 7.37
CA ASN A 70 12.98 -2.15 7.78
C ASN A 70 14.32 -2.76 7.39
N GLN A 71 14.51 -4.08 7.57
CA GLN A 71 15.74 -4.76 7.16
C GLN A 71 15.94 -4.74 5.64
N ILE A 72 14.85 -4.93 4.87
CA ILE A 72 14.89 -4.84 3.41
C ILE A 72 15.22 -3.41 2.97
N TYR A 73 14.63 -2.40 3.63
CA TYR A 73 14.93 -1.00 3.34
C TYR A 73 16.42 -0.69 3.54
N ASP A 74 16.98 -1.06 4.68
CA ASP A 74 18.40 -0.84 4.97
C ASP A 74 19.30 -1.48 3.90
N MET A 75 18.96 -2.69 3.47
CA MET A 75 19.69 -3.40 2.41
C MET A 75 19.56 -2.67 1.05
N LEU A 76 18.36 -2.25 0.67
CA LEU A 76 18.13 -1.55 -0.59
C LEU A 76 18.79 -0.17 -0.58
N HIS A 77 18.63 0.59 0.49
CA HIS A 77 19.17 1.93 0.63
C HIS A 77 20.71 1.94 0.69
N SER A 78 21.32 0.90 1.26
CA SER A 78 22.78 0.73 1.23
C SER A 78 23.34 0.50 -0.19
N GLN A 79 22.55 -0.06 -1.10
CA GLN A 79 22.91 -0.27 -2.50
C GLN A 79 22.63 0.95 -3.38
N ASP A 80 21.56 1.68 -3.09
CA ASP A 80 21.14 2.88 -3.80
C ASP A 80 20.31 3.78 -2.85
N GLU A 81 20.90 4.89 -2.44
CA GLU A 81 20.29 5.85 -1.51
C GLU A 81 19.00 6.52 -2.03
N ARG A 82 18.69 6.36 -3.33
CA ARG A 82 17.46 6.89 -3.93
C ARG A 82 16.20 6.09 -3.58
N TRP A 83 16.33 4.91 -2.96
CA TRP A 83 15.19 4.17 -2.47
C TRP A 83 14.44 4.95 -1.38
N GLN A 84 13.14 5.04 -1.54
CA GLN A 84 12.21 5.66 -0.59
C GLN A 84 11.38 4.58 0.08
N SER A 85 11.22 4.67 1.40
CA SER A 85 10.35 3.78 2.17
C SER A 85 8.96 4.39 2.33
N ASN A 86 7.94 3.60 2.06
CA ASN A 86 6.51 3.87 2.30
C ASN A 86 6.03 5.26 1.81
N PRO A 87 6.39 5.70 0.59
CA PRO A 87 5.95 7.00 0.11
C PRO A 87 4.46 7.01 -0.15
N ARG A 88 3.80 8.13 0.18
CA ARG A 88 2.38 8.33 -0.10
C ARG A 88 2.19 8.76 -1.55
N ILE A 89 1.46 7.96 -2.33
CA ILE A 89 1.18 8.21 -3.75
C ILE A 89 -0.33 8.33 -3.95
N GLU A 90 -0.78 9.56 -4.19
CA GLU A 90 -2.18 9.88 -4.43
C GLU A 90 -2.49 9.98 -5.92
N SER A 91 -3.61 9.41 -6.33
CA SER A 91 -4.11 9.59 -7.68
C SER A 91 -4.65 11.00 -7.88
N LYS A 92 -4.24 11.63 -8.98
CA LYS A 92 -4.87 12.86 -9.47
C LYS A 92 -6.10 12.56 -10.33
N LYS A 93 -6.15 11.39 -10.95
CA LYS A 93 -7.15 10.97 -11.93
C LYS A 93 -8.31 10.20 -11.30
N TYR A 94 -8.00 9.27 -10.39
CA TYR A 94 -9.00 8.35 -9.84
C TYR A 94 -9.59 8.92 -8.54
N LYS A 95 -10.70 9.66 -8.70
CA LYS A 95 -11.47 10.24 -7.59
C LYS A 95 -12.95 9.98 -7.83
N CYS A 96 -13.67 9.63 -6.79
CA CYS A 96 -15.13 9.52 -6.80
C CYS A 96 -15.71 10.47 -5.75
N LYS A 97 -16.29 11.60 -6.17
CA LYS A 97 -16.75 12.68 -5.28
C LYS A 97 -15.60 13.14 -4.37
N ASN A 98 -15.72 12.88 -3.05
CA ASN A 98 -14.75 13.27 -2.03
C ASN A 98 -13.80 12.12 -1.63
N VAL A 99 -13.82 11.01 -2.35
CA VAL A 99 -12.95 9.85 -2.07
C VAL A 99 -11.90 9.73 -3.16
N GLY A 100 -10.64 9.83 -2.75
CA GLY A 100 -9.47 9.61 -3.61
C GLY A 100 -9.00 8.16 -3.54
N LEU A 101 -8.10 7.80 -4.46
CA LEU A 101 -7.36 6.56 -4.43
C LEU A 101 -5.89 6.86 -4.10
N LEU A 102 -5.29 6.07 -3.20
CA LEU A 102 -3.89 6.20 -2.84
C LEU A 102 -3.20 4.83 -2.77
N ALA A 103 -1.88 4.84 -2.88
CA ALA A 103 -1.04 3.70 -2.54
C ALA A 103 0.09 4.13 -1.60
N HIS A 104 0.51 3.20 -0.78
CA HIS A 104 1.74 3.24 0.00
C HIS A 104 2.55 1.99 -0.36
N PRO A 105 3.27 1.99 -1.51
CA PRO A 105 4.19 0.90 -1.80
C PRO A 105 5.27 0.87 -0.72
N ASP A 106 5.68 -0.32 -0.31
CA ASP A 106 6.68 -0.43 0.75
C ASP A 106 8.00 0.25 0.33
N PHE A 107 8.40 0.11 -0.95
CA PHE A 107 9.57 0.83 -1.47
C PHE A 107 9.35 1.37 -2.88
N VAL A 108 9.93 2.55 -3.14
CA VAL A 108 9.92 3.18 -4.45
C VAL A 108 11.32 3.64 -4.84
N LEU A 109 11.72 3.32 -6.07
CA LEU A 109 12.93 3.87 -6.71
C LEU A 109 12.53 4.63 -7.98
N VAL A 110 12.99 5.87 -8.09
CA VAL A 110 12.93 6.66 -9.32
C VAL A 110 14.34 6.71 -9.92
N ASP A 111 14.57 5.88 -10.94
CA ASP A 111 15.85 5.81 -11.65
C ASP A 111 15.80 6.74 -12.87
N GLU A 112 16.34 7.94 -12.71
CA GLU A 112 16.33 8.98 -13.74
C GLU A 112 17.20 8.62 -14.95
N ASP A 113 18.30 7.90 -14.73
CA ASP A 113 19.23 7.49 -15.77
C ASP A 113 18.59 6.48 -16.72
N LYS A 114 17.87 5.51 -16.15
CA LYS A 114 17.16 4.47 -16.91
C LYS A 114 15.75 4.87 -17.30
N LYS A 115 15.22 5.97 -16.75
CA LYS A 115 13.82 6.40 -16.87
C LYS A 115 12.84 5.30 -16.43
N ILE A 116 13.09 4.74 -15.26
CA ILE A 116 12.29 3.67 -14.69
C ILE A 116 11.84 4.04 -13.29
N VAL A 117 10.54 3.88 -13.02
CA VAL A 117 10.00 3.87 -11.66
C VAL A 117 9.74 2.43 -11.25
N THR A 118 10.25 2.03 -10.10
CA THR A 118 10.03 0.70 -9.55
C THR A 118 9.33 0.81 -8.20
N PHE A 119 8.18 0.14 -8.07
CA PHE A 119 7.52 -0.12 -6.80
C PHE A 119 7.83 -1.53 -6.35
N ILE A 120 8.08 -1.70 -5.06
CA ILE A 120 8.19 -3.02 -4.42
C ILE A 120 7.12 -3.08 -3.33
N GLU A 121 6.34 -4.14 -3.34
CA GLU A 121 5.41 -4.53 -2.29
C GLU A 121 5.95 -5.78 -1.60
N CYS A 122 6.10 -5.74 -0.28
CA CYS A 122 6.62 -6.83 0.53
C CYS A 122 5.48 -7.59 1.23
N LYS A 123 5.61 -8.90 1.29
CA LYS A 123 4.66 -9.75 2.02
C LYS A 123 5.40 -10.81 2.83
N ALA A 124 5.36 -10.66 4.15
CA ALA A 124 5.79 -11.68 5.10
C ALA A 124 4.62 -12.66 5.32
N THR A 125 4.76 -13.89 4.86
CA THR A 125 3.69 -14.89 4.94
C THR A 125 4.24 -16.31 4.81
N ASN A 126 3.55 -17.28 5.41
CA ASN A 126 3.84 -18.70 5.25
C ASN A 126 3.28 -19.32 3.95
N LYS A 127 2.68 -18.51 3.09
CA LYS A 127 2.19 -18.97 1.79
C LYS A 127 3.31 -19.00 0.77
N THR A 128 3.16 -19.80 -0.28
CA THR A 128 4.06 -19.75 -1.43
C THR A 128 3.95 -18.42 -2.16
N ILE A 129 4.97 -18.02 -2.91
CA ILE A 129 4.95 -16.79 -3.74
C ILE A 129 3.74 -16.76 -4.70
N LYS A 130 3.33 -17.92 -5.24
CA LYS A 130 2.18 -18.05 -6.13
C LYS A 130 0.87 -17.76 -5.39
N GLU A 131 0.71 -18.26 -4.17
CA GLU A 131 -0.46 -18.03 -3.34
C GLU A 131 -0.48 -16.58 -2.83
N ALA A 132 0.66 -16.04 -2.37
CA ALA A 132 0.79 -14.64 -1.98
C ALA A 132 0.36 -13.73 -3.12
N ARG A 133 0.89 -13.92 -4.33
CA ARG A 133 0.49 -13.15 -5.51
C ARG A 133 -1.02 -13.20 -5.78
N ARG A 134 -1.64 -14.38 -5.65
CA ARG A 134 -3.09 -14.54 -5.84
C ARG A 134 -3.89 -13.82 -4.76
N ASN A 135 -3.46 -13.89 -3.51
CA ASN A 135 -4.15 -13.28 -2.38
C ASN A 135 -4.09 -11.75 -2.41
N TYR A 136 -2.98 -11.19 -2.88
CA TYR A 136 -2.75 -9.74 -2.95
C TYR A 136 -2.99 -9.14 -4.34
N ILE A 137 -3.56 -9.90 -5.28
CA ILE A 137 -3.73 -9.46 -6.68
C ILE A 137 -4.47 -8.13 -6.81
N ASN A 138 -5.49 -7.90 -6.00
CA ASN A 138 -6.28 -6.66 -6.05
C ASN A 138 -5.48 -5.45 -5.52
N GLN A 139 -4.66 -5.64 -4.49
CA GLN A 139 -3.74 -4.61 -3.99
C GLN A 139 -2.72 -4.27 -5.07
N LEU A 140 -2.03 -5.28 -5.60
CA LEU A 140 -1.03 -5.12 -6.67
C LEU A 140 -1.62 -4.46 -7.92
N TYR A 141 -2.90 -4.74 -8.23
CA TYR A 141 -3.58 -4.08 -9.34
C TYR A 141 -3.72 -2.56 -9.10
N ILE A 142 -4.19 -2.15 -7.92
CA ILE A 142 -4.33 -0.73 -7.55
C ILE A 142 -2.96 -0.04 -7.60
N GLU A 143 -1.94 -0.64 -7.01
CA GLU A 143 -0.56 -0.12 -7.04
C GLU A 143 -0.02 -0.01 -8.47
N SER A 144 -0.33 -0.97 -9.33
CA SER A 144 0.05 -0.92 -10.76
C SER A 144 -0.62 0.25 -11.48
N VAL A 145 -1.90 0.51 -11.20
CA VAL A 145 -2.64 1.63 -11.80
C VAL A 145 -2.05 2.96 -11.33
N LEU A 146 -1.82 3.12 -10.03
CA LEU A 146 -1.27 4.34 -9.44
C LEU A 146 0.19 4.55 -9.83
N GLY A 147 0.99 3.48 -9.87
CA GLY A 147 2.38 3.55 -10.29
C GLY A 147 2.53 3.97 -11.75
N LYS A 148 1.66 3.48 -12.64
CA LYS A 148 1.62 3.93 -14.04
C LYS A 148 1.19 5.39 -14.16
N GLU A 149 0.19 5.82 -13.37
CA GLU A 149 -0.21 7.23 -13.34
C GLU A 149 0.95 8.11 -12.85
N TYR A 150 1.58 7.74 -11.74
CA TYR A 150 2.74 8.43 -11.17
C TYR A 150 3.88 8.55 -12.19
N THR A 151 4.23 7.45 -12.84
CA THR A 151 5.28 7.39 -13.86
C THR A 151 4.97 8.27 -15.06
N ASN A 152 3.73 8.24 -15.55
CA ASN A 152 3.30 9.07 -16.67
C ASN A 152 3.33 10.57 -16.35
N ASN A 153 3.10 10.95 -15.08
CA ASN A 153 3.21 12.33 -14.61
C ASN A 153 4.65 12.83 -14.58
N ILE A 154 5.64 11.94 -14.41
CA ILE A 154 7.07 12.27 -14.53
C ILE A 154 7.43 12.47 -16.00
N GLY A 155 7.01 11.55 -16.88
CA GLY A 155 7.27 11.67 -18.30
C GLY A 155 6.79 10.47 -19.14
N LYS A 156 6.33 10.75 -20.36
CA LYS A 156 5.77 9.72 -21.26
C LYS A 156 6.77 8.62 -21.68
N ALA A 157 8.07 8.90 -21.63
CA ALA A 157 9.12 7.94 -22.00
C ALA A 157 9.54 7.04 -20.85
N TRP A 158 9.00 7.24 -19.66
CA TRP A 158 9.34 6.47 -18.47
C TRP A 158 8.63 5.12 -18.44
N LYS A 159 9.27 4.13 -17.84
CA LYS A 159 8.73 2.78 -17.65
C LYS A 159 8.36 2.57 -16.19
N PHE A 160 7.34 1.78 -15.96
CA PHE A 160 6.90 1.38 -14.62
C PHE A 160 7.12 -0.10 -14.39
N ASN A 161 7.71 -0.44 -13.25
CA ASN A 161 7.85 -1.80 -12.75
C ASN A 161 7.16 -1.95 -11.40
N LEU A 162 6.41 -3.05 -11.21
CA LEU A 162 5.89 -3.48 -9.91
C LEU A 162 6.49 -4.84 -9.56
N LYS A 163 7.07 -4.95 -8.38
CA LYS A 163 7.66 -6.19 -7.89
C LYS A 163 6.98 -6.60 -6.59
N LEU A 164 6.73 -7.90 -6.44
CA LEU A 164 6.32 -8.50 -5.18
C LEU A 164 7.54 -9.13 -4.54
N CYS A 165 7.94 -8.61 -3.38
CA CYS A 165 8.94 -9.22 -2.51
C CYS A 165 8.20 -10.17 -1.54
N HIS A 166 8.63 -11.41 -1.50
CA HIS A 166 8.03 -12.42 -0.65
C HIS A 166 9.05 -12.93 0.37
N TYR A 167 8.68 -12.84 1.64
CA TYR A 167 9.44 -13.42 2.74
C TYR A 167 8.64 -14.59 3.33
N ASN A 168 9.22 -15.79 3.29
CA ASN A 168 8.60 -16.96 3.90
C ASN A 168 8.84 -16.96 5.40
N THR A 169 7.77 -16.97 6.19
CA THR A 169 7.83 -16.95 7.66
C THR A 169 8.03 -18.32 8.30
N ASP A 170 7.94 -19.38 7.53
CA ASP A 170 8.15 -20.76 8.04
C ASP A 170 9.62 -21.24 7.87
N GLY A 171 10.52 -20.40 7.37
CA GLY A 171 11.97 -20.69 7.21
C GLY A 171 12.36 -21.13 5.82
#